data_acbfa09391d53e6ee7eef65fc71fc42a
#
_entry.id   acbfa09391d53e6ee7eef65fc71fc42a
#
_cell.length_a   1.000
_cell.length_b   1.000
_cell.length_c   1.000
_cell.angle_alpha   90.00
_cell.angle_beta   90.00
_cell.angle_gamma   90.00
#
_symmetry.space_group_name_H-M   'P 1'
#
loop_
_entity.id
_entity.type
_entity.pdbx_description
1 polymer ?
#
loop_
_entity_poly.entity_id
_entity_poly.type
_entity_poly.pdbx_seq_one_letter_code
_entity_poly.pdbx_strand_id
1 'polypeptide(L)'
;MKNVLLIAFVFGLFACSQTPAYKVNVKLDTAEGTAYLSQRIKGDWINLDSAVIENGTCQFSGVVKNPEIYYLSVSTKKEKLPFFLENSVISISGKVDSLTFAKVVGSSVHNEYQNLQDKLDDLDKQGMAFFEQSKVAEKSGEKAKADSLMTLAENIFDSIDNQQKDYIKTNPASWISPYLLSRVYYGMEADELDGYLSGFDTALDSVATIVSMKERVAKLKIVAIGQIAPDFTMNDENGNPVKLSDIYSKNEYTLIDFWASWCGPCRRENPNVVATFNNFKSKGFGVFGVSLDADKEKWLQAVADDQLTWPHVSDLKGWKNEAAAIYSVNSIPANLLVDRTGKIIGRNLREEKLPETIAELLK
;
A
#
# COMPACT_ATOMS: atom_id res chain seq x y z
N MET A 1 1.17 25.90 -83.24
CA MET A 1 0.87 26.32 -81.89
C MET A 1 0.93 25.09 -81.00
N LYS A 2 2.03 24.95 -80.24
CA LYS A 2 2.28 23.78 -79.38
C LYS A 2 1.87 24.13 -77.94
N ASN A 3 0.82 23.46 -77.40
CA ASN A 3 0.40 23.59 -76.00
C ASN A 3 1.33 22.75 -75.13
N VAL A 4 2.09 23.39 -74.24
CA VAL A 4 2.89 22.73 -73.20
C VAL A 4 2.00 22.66 -71.96
N LEU A 5 1.66 21.42 -71.56
CA LEU A 5 0.92 21.14 -70.33
C LEU A 5 1.94 21.05 -69.16
N LEU A 6 1.90 22.02 -68.26
CA LEU A 6 2.73 22.06 -67.05
C LEU A 6 2.03 21.22 -65.98
N ILE A 7 2.56 20.00 -65.70
CA ILE A 7 2.12 19.16 -64.57
C ILE A 7 2.86 19.64 -63.34
N ALA A 8 2.11 20.30 -62.41
CA ALA A 8 2.62 20.66 -61.10
C ALA A 8 2.61 19.42 -60.19
N PHE A 9 3.75 18.91 -59.85
CA PHE A 9 3.95 17.83 -58.86
C PHE A 9 3.79 18.47 -57.44
N VAL A 10 2.65 18.24 -56.79
CA VAL A 10 2.45 18.57 -55.38
C VAL A 10 3.16 17.50 -54.55
N PHE A 11 4.34 17.81 -54.08
CA PHE A 11 4.98 17.02 -53.00
C PHE A 11 4.19 17.19 -51.71
N GLY A 12 3.31 16.25 -51.40
CA GLY A 12 2.69 16.13 -50.08
C GLY A 12 3.77 15.74 -49.07
N LEU A 13 4.14 16.68 -48.20
CA LEU A 13 4.92 16.39 -47.01
C LEU A 13 4.06 15.57 -46.06
N PHE A 14 4.14 14.24 -46.16
CA PHE A 14 3.70 13.38 -45.05
C PHE A 14 4.64 13.60 -43.88
N ALA A 15 4.29 14.53 -42.99
CA ALA A 15 4.85 14.59 -41.67
C ALA A 15 4.45 13.29 -40.95
N CYS A 16 5.32 12.30 -40.95
CA CYS A 16 5.20 11.12 -40.12
C CYS A 16 5.32 11.61 -38.69
N SER A 17 4.18 11.83 -37.99
CA SER A 17 4.21 12.08 -36.54
C SER A 17 4.65 10.79 -35.87
N GLN A 18 5.95 10.68 -35.61
CA GLN A 18 6.45 9.59 -34.78
C GLN A 18 5.77 9.72 -33.41
N THR A 19 5.10 8.66 -32.98
CA THR A 19 4.57 8.58 -31.63
C THR A 19 5.72 8.84 -30.66
N PRO A 20 5.59 9.80 -29.73
CA PRO A 20 6.64 10.02 -28.72
C PRO A 20 7.00 8.71 -28.05
N ALA A 21 8.29 8.43 -27.96
CA ALA A 21 8.83 7.20 -27.38
C ALA A 21 9.80 7.53 -26.26
N TYR A 22 9.93 6.65 -25.27
CA TYR A 22 10.98 6.79 -24.29
C TYR A 22 12.29 6.22 -24.78
N LYS A 23 13.38 6.81 -24.27
CA LYS A 23 14.74 6.28 -24.37
C LYS A 23 15.41 6.46 -23.00
N VAL A 24 15.67 5.35 -22.29
CA VAL A 24 16.35 5.38 -21.00
C VAL A 24 17.80 4.96 -21.18
N ASN A 25 18.73 5.92 -21.02
CA ASN A 25 20.16 5.68 -21.06
C ASN A 25 20.66 5.46 -19.63
N VAL A 26 21.27 4.32 -19.36
CA VAL A 26 21.79 3.95 -18.04
C VAL A 26 23.31 3.94 -18.09
N LYS A 27 23.94 4.58 -17.08
CA LYS A 27 25.41 4.58 -16.88
C LYS A 27 25.72 4.28 -15.43
N LEU A 28 26.31 3.14 -15.14
CA LEU A 28 26.68 2.67 -13.80
C LEU A 28 28.19 2.38 -13.74
N ASP A 29 28.71 2.33 -12.51
CA ASP A 29 30.12 2.03 -12.24
C ASP A 29 30.46 0.52 -12.28
N THR A 30 29.51 -0.34 -12.63
CA THR A 30 29.73 -1.77 -12.89
C THR A 30 30.00 -2.01 -14.35
N ALA A 31 30.90 -2.96 -14.67
CA ALA A 31 31.24 -3.30 -16.04
C ALA A 31 30.23 -4.25 -16.68
N GLU A 32 29.60 -5.12 -15.90
CA GLU A 32 28.82 -6.27 -16.39
C GLU A 32 27.53 -6.48 -15.59
N GLY A 33 26.58 -7.21 -16.17
CA GLY A 33 25.32 -7.60 -15.58
C GLY A 33 24.16 -7.41 -16.54
N THR A 34 22.95 -7.69 -16.05
CA THR A 34 21.71 -7.40 -16.77
C THR A 34 20.92 -6.39 -15.97
N ALA A 35 20.54 -5.29 -16.61
CA ALA A 35 19.61 -4.32 -16.06
C ALA A 35 18.18 -4.75 -16.43
N TYR A 36 17.25 -4.56 -15.50
CA TYR A 36 15.83 -4.84 -15.69
C TYR A 36 15.01 -3.58 -15.46
N LEU A 37 14.04 -3.37 -16.35
CA LEU A 37 12.98 -2.38 -16.19
C LEU A 37 11.73 -3.10 -15.72
N SER A 38 11.25 -2.80 -14.52
CA SER A 38 10.17 -3.55 -13.85
C SER A 38 9.06 -2.63 -13.37
N GLN A 39 7.87 -3.19 -13.19
CA GLN A 39 6.78 -2.57 -12.42
C GLN A 39 6.29 -3.50 -11.31
N ARG A 40 5.63 -2.93 -10.30
CA ARG A 40 4.93 -3.70 -9.27
C ARG A 40 3.44 -3.70 -9.61
N ILE A 41 2.94 -4.84 -10.11
CA ILE A 41 1.56 -5.00 -10.58
C ILE A 41 0.83 -5.95 -9.62
N LYS A 42 -0.21 -5.48 -8.94
CA LYS A 42 -1.01 -6.26 -7.96
C LYS A 42 -0.15 -6.94 -6.87
N GLY A 43 0.94 -6.28 -6.49
CA GLY A 43 1.87 -6.79 -5.46
C GLY A 43 3.06 -7.57 -6.01
N ASP A 44 3.00 -8.09 -7.23
CA ASP A 44 4.06 -8.88 -7.86
C ASP A 44 5.03 -7.99 -8.67
N TRP A 45 6.31 -8.38 -8.67
CA TRP A 45 7.33 -7.76 -9.51
C TRP A 45 7.32 -8.36 -10.90
N ILE A 46 7.06 -7.54 -11.91
CA ILE A 46 7.05 -7.94 -13.32
C ILE A 46 8.19 -7.23 -14.05
N ASN A 47 9.15 -8.01 -14.57
CA ASN A 47 10.17 -7.48 -15.46
C ASN A 47 9.54 -7.28 -16.83
N LEU A 48 9.51 -6.04 -17.30
CA LEU A 48 8.90 -5.66 -18.57
C LEU A 48 9.93 -5.61 -19.70
N ASP A 49 11.18 -5.29 -19.36
CA ASP A 49 12.29 -5.24 -20.32
C ASP A 49 13.62 -5.57 -19.61
N SER A 50 14.63 -5.94 -20.40
CA SER A 50 15.99 -6.22 -19.92
C SER A 50 17.03 -5.77 -20.92
N ALA A 51 18.18 -5.30 -20.43
CA ALA A 51 19.31 -4.90 -21.25
C ALA A 51 20.63 -5.36 -20.63
N VAL A 52 21.53 -5.89 -21.45
CA VAL A 52 22.89 -6.25 -21.02
C VAL A 52 23.68 -4.96 -20.77
N ILE A 53 24.38 -4.93 -19.64
CA ILE A 53 25.30 -3.82 -19.32
C ILE A 53 26.65 -4.13 -19.97
N GLU A 54 27.08 -3.25 -20.88
CA GLU A 54 28.37 -3.34 -21.55
C GLU A 54 29.18 -2.08 -21.20
N ASN A 55 30.37 -2.27 -20.65
CA ASN A 55 31.24 -1.18 -20.21
C ASN A 55 30.51 -0.13 -19.32
N GLY A 56 29.68 -0.60 -18.40
CA GLY A 56 28.92 0.25 -17.48
C GLY A 56 27.71 0.93 -18.10
N THR A 57 27.32 0.61 -19.33
CA THR A 57 26.21 1.29 -20.01
C THR A 57 25.18 0.30 -20.56
N CYS A 58 23.91 0.67 -20.52
CA CYS A 58 22.83 0.00 -21.25
C CYS A 58 21.72 0.99 -21.61
N GLN A 59 20.78 0.55 -22.46
CA GLN A 59 19.69 1.38 -22.93
C GLN A 59 18.40 0.58 -23.03
N PHE A 60 17.29 1.22 -22.66
CA PHE A 60 15.93 0.76 -22.93
C PHE A 60 15.23 1.75 -23.86
N SER A 61 14.30 1.26 -24.67
CA SER A 61 13.49 2.10 -25.54
C SER A 61 12.13 1.49 -25.80
N GLY A 62 11.09 2.32 -25.90
CA GLY A 62 9.73 1.86 -26.12
C GLY A 62 8.73 3.00 -26.03
N VAL A 63 7.47 2.64 -25.85
CA VAL A 63 6.37 3.60 -25.68
C VAL A 63 5.58 3.26 -24.44
N VAL A 64 5.29 4.25 -23.61
CA VAL A 64 4.33 4.13 -22.50
C VAL A 64 3.09 4.94 -22.80
N LYS A 65 1.94 4.44 -22.35
CA LYS A 65 0.66 5.14 -22.52
C LYS A 65 0.58 6.38 -21.63
N ASN A 66 1.00 6.20 -20.38
CA ASN A 66 0.96 7.23 -19.33
C ASN A 66 2.30 7.29 -18.62
N PRO A 67 2.71 8.44 -18.08
CA PRO A 67 3.78 8.50 -17.09
C PRO A 67 3.39 7.69 -15.84
N GLU A 68 4.21 6.71 -15.48
CA GLU A 68 4.02 5.87 -14.30
C GLU A 68 5.35 5.55 -13.63
N ILE A 69 5.28 5.01 -12.39
CA ILE A 69 6.45 4.56 -11.66
C ILE A 69 6.97 3.23 -12.23
N TYR A 70 8.25 3.22 -12.55
CA TYR A 70 9.03 2.04 -12.95
C TYR A 70 10.21 1.87 -12.03
N TYR A 71 10.82 0.70 -12.08
CA TYR A 71 11.97 0.37 -11.23
C TYR A 71 13.11 -0.16 -12.08
N LEU A 72 14.28 0.48 -11.97
CA LEU A 72 15.52 -0.04 -12.51
C LEU A 72 16.18 -0.94 -11.46
N SER A 73 16.59 -2.14 -11.85
CA SER A 73 17.41 -3.04 -11.02
C SER A 73 18.51 -3.69 -11.84
N VAL A 74 19.52 -4.22 -11.17
CA VAL A 74 20.64 -4.94 -11.79
C VAL A 74 20.70 -6.34 -11.21
N SER A 75 20.94 -7.36 -12.06
CA SER A 75 20.93 -8.78 -11.69
C SER A 75 21.82 -9.15 -10.49
N THR A 76 22.87 -8.38 -10.25
CA THR A 76 23.84 -8.60 -9.18
C THR A 76 23.43 -7.99 -7.82
N LYS A 77 22.31 -7.24 -7.76
CA LYS A 77 21.86 -6.49 -6.58
C LYS A 77 20.38 -6.67 -6.30
N LYS A 78 20.00 -6.47 -5.04
CA LYS A 78 18.58 -6.53 -4.60
C LYS A 78 17.88 -5.17 -4.71
N GLU A 79 18.64 -4.08 -4.65
CA GLU A 79 18.14 -2.72 -4.69
C GLU A 79 17.47 -2.41 -6.01
N LYS A 80 16.42 -1.59 -5.94
CA LYS A 80 15.68 -1.10 -7.11
C LYS A 80 15.54 0.42 -7.00
N LEU A 81 15.87 1.12 -8.08
CA LEU A 81 15.68 2.58 -8.20
C LEU A 81 14.26 2.84 -8.72
N PRO A 82 13.36 3.45 -7.94
CA PRO A 82 12.10 3.94 -8.46
C PRO A 82 12.31 5.22 -9.28
N PHE A 83 11.66 5.31 -10.44
CA PHE A 83 11.65 6.52 -11.25
C PHE A 83 10.38 6.59 -12.11
N PHE A 84 9.94 7.81 -12.43
CA PHE A 84 8.84 7.99 -13.37
C PHE A 84 9.36 7.87 -14.80
N LEU A 85 8.76 6.93 -15.53
CA LEU A 85 8.99 6.73 -16.96
C LEU A 85 7.88 7.44 -17.74
N GLU A 86 8.29 8.30 -18.66
CA GLU A 86 7.45 8.97 -19.63
C GLU A 86 8.12 8.93 -21.03
N ASN A 87 7.38 9.24 -22.08
CA ASN A 87 7.91 9.24 -23.44
C ASN A 87 8.87 10.43 -23.68
N SER A 88 10.05 10.34 -23.11
CA SER A 88 11.15 11.31 -23.19
C SER A 88 12.52 10.62 -23.19
N VAL A 89 13.59 11.39 -23.35
CA VAL A 89 14.96 10.88 -23.22
C VAL A 89 15.39 11.02 -21.77
N ILE A 90 15.47 9.91 -21.06
CA ILE A 90 15.82 9.82 -19.64
C ILE A 90 17.25 9.29 -19.53
N SER A 91 18.05 9.90 -18.64
CA SER A 91 19.39 9.43 -18.31
C SER A 91 19.47 9.09 -16.83
N ILE A 92 19.94 7.88 -16.53
CA ILE A 92 20.16 7.38 -15.16
C ILE A 92 21.66 7.16 -14.98
N SER A 93 22.24 7.74 -13.93
CA SER A 93 23.67 7.58 -13.65
C SER A 93 23.94 7.45 -12.15
N GLY A 94 24.84 6.53 -11.78
CA GLY A 94 25.14 6.30 -10.37
C GLY A 94 26.05 5.09 -10.13
N LYS A 95 26.06 4.65 -8.87
CA LYS A 95 26.81 3.47 -8.45
C LYS A 95 25.85 2.30 -8.26
N VAL A 96 26.27 1.12 -8.69
CA VAL A 96 25.46 -0.10 -8.55
C VAL A 96 25.23 -0.48 -7.09
N ASP A 97 26.20 -0.22 -6.19
CA ASP A 97 26.13 -0.51 -4.76
C ASP A 97 25.23 0.48 -3.97
N SER A 98 24.80 1.55 -4.60
CA SER A 98 23.89 2.55 -4.05
C SER A 98 22.91 3.03 -5.12
N LEU A 99 22.33 2.07 -5.85
CA LEU A 99 21.48 2.32 -7.00
C LEU A 99 20.27 3.22 -6.68
N THR A 100 19.73 3.12 -5.48
CA THR A 100 18.61 3.96 -5.01
C THR A 100 18.92 5.45 -4.97
N PHE A 101 20.21 5.83 -4.94
CA PHE A 101 20.69 7.22 -4.98
C PHE A 101 21.16 7.63 -6.38
N ALA A 102 20.94 6.80 -7.41
CA ALA A 102 21.34 7.17 -8.77
C ALA A 102 20.55 8.38 -9.26
N LYS A 103 21.24 9.27 -9.97
CA LYS A 103 20.64 10.48 -10.52
C LYS A 103 19.82 10.16 -11.76
N VAL A 104 18.57 10.62 -11.78
CA VAL A 104 17.65 10.52 -12.92
C VAL A 104 17.41 11.92 -13.48
N VAL A 105 17.56 12.11 -14.79
CA VAL A 105 17.30 13.38 -15.47
C VAL A 105 16.60 13.14 -16.80
N GLY A 106 15.85 14.13 -17.29
CA GLY A 106 15.17 14.08 -18.59
C GLY A 106 13.70 13.66 -18.52
N SER A 107 13.16 13.36 -17.33
CA SER A 107 11.72 13.20 -17.08
C SER A 107 11.21 14.39 -16.27
N SER A 108 10.24 15.10 -16.80
CA SER A 108 9.58 16.21 -16.10
C SER A 108 8.78 15.72 -14.90
N VAL A 109 8.11 14.57 -15.05
CA VAL A 109 7.32 13.94 -13.99
C VAL A 109 8.22 13.42 -12.87
N HIS A 110 9.38 12.82 -13.22
CA HIS A 110 10.34 12.42 -12.19
C HIS A 110 10.95 13.61 -11.44
N ASN A 111 11.24 14.72 -12.11
CA ASN A 111 11.73 15.93 -11.46
C ASN A 111 10.70 16.48 -10.46
N GLU A 112 9.40 16.47 -10.81
CA GLU A 112 8.31 16.86 -9.91
C GLU A 112 8.27 15.96 -8.67
N TYR A 113 8.38 14.65 -8.86
CA TYR A 113 8.46 13.67 -7.78
C TYR A 113 9.69 13.91 -6.88
N GLN A 114 10.86 14.07 -7.47
CA GLN A 114 12.10 14.30 -6.72
C GLN A 114 12.02 15.58 -5.90
N ASN A 115 11.50 16.67 -6.48
CA ASN A 115 11.32 17.93 -5.75
C ASN A 115 10.41 17.81 -4.52
N LEU A 116 9.40 16.94 -4.57
CA LEU A 116 8.58 16.64 -3.40
C LEU A 116 9.35 15.77 -2.39
N GLN A 117 10.05 14.73 -2.85
CA GLN A 117 10.86 13.89 -1.97
C GLN A 117 11.94 14.68 -1.25
N ASP A 118 12.64 15.59 -1.93
CA ASP A 118 13.68 16.44 -1.34
C ASP A 118 13.13 17.32 -0.20
N LYS A 119 11.85 17.74 -0.28
CA LYS A 119 11.20 18.50 0.80
C LYS A 119 10.86 17.64 2.02
N LEU A 120 10.63 16.35 1.82
CA LEU A 120 10.24 15.41 2.87
C LEU A 120 11.44 14.66 3.48
N ASP A 121 12.60 14.71 2.81
CA ASP A 121 13.80 13.91 3.13
C ASP A 121 14.32 14.14 4.57
N ASP A 122 14.30 15.38 5.05
CA ASP A 122 14.75 15.68 6.42
C ASP A 122 13.78 15.10 7.47
N LEU A 123 12.48 15.11 7.20
CA LEU A 123 11.48 14.49 8.07
C LEU A 123 11.63 12.98 8.05
N ASP A 124 11.78 12.38 6.88
CA ASP A 124 11.96 10.93 6.74
C ASP A 124 13.20 10.45 7.51
N LYS A 125 14.34 11.13 7.38
CA LYS A 125 15.55 10.82 8.16
C LYS A 125 15.35 10.93 9.66
N GLN A 126 14.60 11.93 10.14
CA GLN A 126 14.30 12.08 11.56
C GLN A 126 13.38 10.95 12.05
N GLY A 127 12.31 10.65 11.30
CA GLY A 127 11.39 9.55 11.60
C GLY A 127 12.12 8.21 11.68
N MET A 128 12.96 7.91 10.67
CA MET A 128 13.77 6.70 10.64
C MET A 128 14.78 6.63 11.80
N ALA A 129 15.38 7.76 12.21
CA ALA A 129 16.30 7.78 13.34
C ALA A 129 15.60 7.43 14.65
N PHE A 130 14.38 7.95 14.91
CA PHE A 130 13.59 7.59 16.08
C PHE A 130 13.13 6.13 16.04
N PHE A 131 12.71 5.66 14.87
CA PHE A 131 12.30 4.27 14.67
C PHE A 131 13.45 3.28 14.98
N GLU A 132 14.65 3.52 14.48
CA GLU A 132 15.80 2.67 14.78
C GLU A 132 16.23 2.73 16.26
N GLN A 133 16.17 3.93 16.89
CA GLN A 133 16.42 4.08 18.32
C GLN A 133 15.37 3.32 19.16
N SER A 134 14.09 3.34 18.76
CA SER A 134 13.03 2.57 19.40
C SER A 134 13.34 1.08 19.39
N LYS A 135 13.74 0.52 18.24
CA LYS A 135 14.15 -0.90 18.12
C LYS A 135 15.34 -1.26 19.00
N VAL A 136 16.31 -0.37 19.12
CA VAL A 136 17.46 -0.57 20.02
C VAL A 136 17.01 -0.59 21.49
N ALA A 137 16.16 0.35 21.90
CA ALA A 137 15.60 0.40 23.25
C ALA A 137 14.76 -0.84 23.57
N GLU A 138 13.95 -1.32 22.64
CA GLU A 138 13.16 -2.54 22.79
C GLU A 138 14.05 -3.77 23.03
N LYS A 139 15.10 -3.95 22.23
CA LYS A 139 16.08 -5.05 22.40
C LYS A 139 16.82 -4.98 23.74
N SER A 140 16.98 -3.78 24.31
CA SER A 140 17.61 -3.55 25.61
C SER A 140 16.64 -3.68 26.79
N GLY A 141 15.36 -3.98 26.55
CA GLY A 141 14.32 -4.09 27.57
C GLY A 141 13.81 -2.76 28.12
N GLU A 142 14.21 -1.62 27.52
CA GLU A 142 13.77 -0.26 27.88
C GLU A 142 12.40 0.08 27.27
N LYS A 143 11.36 -0.69 27.62
CA LYS A 143 10.04 -0.64 26.96
C LYS A 143 9.44 0.77 26.88
N ALA A 144 9.38 1.49 28.02
CA ALA A 144 8.78 2.85 28.05
C ALA A 144 9.51 3.84 27.10
N LYS A 145 10.83 3.71 26.99
CA LYS A 145 11.63 4.52 26.05
C LYS A 145 11.39 4.10 24.61
N ALA A 146 11.28 2.79 24.34
CA ALA A 146 10.97 2.26 23.03
C ALA A 146 9.60 2.77 22.54
N ASP A 147 8.57 2.70 23.38
CA ASP A 147 7.23 3.19 23.07
C ASP A 147 7.23 4.71 22.80
N SER A 148 7.92 5.50 23.61
CA SER A 148 8.02 6.97 23.42
C SER A 148 8.72 7.31 22.09
N LEU A 149 9.82 6.63 21.76
CA LEU A 149 10.54 6.85 20.50
C LEU A 149 9.72 6.41 19.28
N MET A 150 8.96 5.32 19.41
CA MET A 150 8.04 4.87 18.37
C MET A 150 6.96 5.90 18.10
N THR A 151 6.34 6.46 19.14
CA THR A 151 5.34 7.53 19.00
C THR A 151 5.91 8.77 18.30
N LEU A 152 7.16 9.15 18.59
CA LEU A 152 7.81 10.25 17.87
C LEU A 152 8.01 9.94 16.39
N ALA A 153 8.42 8.71 16.05
CA ALA A 153 8.56 8.28 14.68
C ALA A 153 7.21 8.27 13.94
N GLU A 154 6.17 7.71 14.55
CA GLU A 154 4.81 7.66 14.01
C GLU A 154 4.27 9.07 13.71
N ASN A 155 4.41 10.02 14.63
CA ASN A 155 3.98 11.40 14.43
C ASN A 155 4.68 12.08 13.22
N ILE A 156 5.95 11.77 12.99
CA ILE A 156 6.68 12.30 11.84
C ILE A 156 6.19 11.65 10.54
N PHE A 157 5.98 10.33 10.51
CA PHE A 157 5.45 9.65 9.34
C PHE A 157 4.03 10.10 9.01
N ASP A 158 3.18 10.33 10.01
CA ASP A 158 1.86 10.92 9.82
C ASP A 158 1.93 12.34 9.23
N SER A 159 2.93 13.13 9.64
CA SER A 159 3.17 14.46 9.05
C SER A 159 3.58 14.36 7.58
N ILE A 160 4.41 13.39 7.20
CA ILE A 160 4.80 13.12 5.81
C ILE A 160 3.56 12.71 5.00
N ASP A 161 2.76 11.79 5.51
CA ASP A 161 1.52 11.34 4.85
C ASP A 161 0.54 12.50 4.65
N ASN A 162 0.38 13.37 5.63
CA ASN A 162 -0.48 14.55 5.52
C ASN A 162 0.03 15.53 4.46
N GLN A 163 1.34 15.78 4.38
CA GLN A 163 1.93 16.62 3.33
C GLN A 163 1.73 16.01 1.94
N GLN A 164 1.82 14.68 1.80
CA GLN A 164 1.51 14.00 0.54
C GLN A 164 0.03 14.11 0.19
N LYS A 165 -0.87 13.95 1.16
CA LYS A 165 -2.32 14.13 0.98
C LYS A 165 -2.68 15.56 0.54
N ASP A 166 -2.04 16.56 1.12
CA ASP A 166 -2.23 17.96 0.74
C ASP A 166 -1.70 18.25 -0.67
N TYR A 167 -0.54 17.65 -1.01
CA TYR A 167 -0.02 17.73 -2.38
C TYR A 167 -1.01 17.15 -3.39
N ILE A 168 -1.57 15.97 -3.15
CA ILE A 168 -2.55 15.31 -4.03
C ILE A 168 -3.78 16.21 -4.24
N LYS A 169 -4.32 16.80 -3.18
CA LYS A 169 -5.49 17.69 -3.25
C LYS A 169 -5.23 18.96 -4.05
N THR A 170 -4.02 19.51 -3.93
CA THR A 170 -3.66 20.77 -4.61
C THR A 170 -3.14 20.56 -6.03
N ASN A 171 -2.80 19.32 -6.42
CA ASN A 171 -2.26 18.97 -7.73
C ASN A 171 -3.03 17.80 -8.38
N PRO A 172 -4.34 17.95 -8.63
CA PRO A 172 -5.19 16.86 -9.09
C PRO A 172 -4.91 16.39 -10.53
N ALA A 173 -4.18 17.18 -11.32
CA ALA A 173 -3.77 16.84 -12.70
C ALA A 173 -2.32 16.28 -12.76
N SER A 174 -1.61 16.23 -11.64
CA SER A 174 -0.22 15.74 -11.60
C SER A 174 -0.14 14.22 -11.78
N TRP A 175 0.75 13.77 -12.65
CA TRP A 175 1.01 12.34 -12.90
C TRP A 175 1.61 11.60 -11.70
N ILE A 176 2.19 12.31 -10.72
CA ILE A 176 2.69 11.67 -9.48
C ILE A 176 1.58 11.47 -8.45
N SER A 177 0.48 12.23 -8.51
CA SER A 177 -0.61 12.16 -7.52
C SER A 177 -1.25 10.78 -7.37
N PRO A 178 -1.50 9.99 -8.43
CA PRO A 178 -1.97 8.60 -8.30
C PRO A 178 -0.99 7.70 -7.55
N TYR A 179 0.31 7.86 -7.81
CA TYR A 179 1.34 7.11 -7.10
C TYR A 179 1.40 7.49 -5.62
N LEU A 180 1.38 8.78 -5.29
CA LEU A 180 1.37 9.25 -3.91
C LEU A 180 0.12 8.74 -3.16
N LEU A 181 -1.06 8.82 -3.78
CA LEU A 181 -2.28 8.27 -3.19
C LEU A 181 -2.14 6.78 -2.90
N SER A 182 -1.48 6.02 -3.79
CA SER A 182 -1.23 4.58 -3.57
C SER A 182 -0.30 4.28 -2.38
N ARG A 183 0.38 5.28 -1.84
CA ARG A 183 1.24 5.15 -0.66
C ARG A 183 0.48 5.38 0.64
N VAL A 184 -0.55 6.25 0.61
CA VAL A 184 -1.24 6.73 1.82
C VAL A 184 -2.69 6.24 1.97
N TYR A 185 -3.24 5.49 1.00
CA TYR A 185 -4.66 5.11 0.98
C TYR A 185 -5.03 3.94 1.91
N TYR A 186 -4.05 3.24 2.49
CA TYR A 186 -4.28 1.94 3.14
C TYR A 186 -5.29 1.98 4.29
N GLY A 187 -5.32 3.05 5.06
CA GLY A 187 -6.27 3.28 6.17
C GLY A 187 -7.53 4.04 5.79
N MET A 188 -7.68 4.46 4.53
CA MET A 188 -8.83 5.27 4.09
C MET A 188 -10.10 4.43 3.98
N GLU A 189 -11.21 4.99 4.44
CA GLU A 189 -12.54 4.46 4.20
C GLU A 189 -13.01 4.74 2.76
N ALA A 190 -14.08 4.06 2.33
CA ALA A 190 -14.56 4.12 0.94
C ALA A 190 -14.82 5.55 0.46
N ASP A 191 -15.49 6.37 1.26
CA ASP A 191 -15.89 7.73 0.88
C ASP A 191 -14.69 8.69 0.82
N GLU A 192 -13.71 8.52 1.72
CA GLU A 192 -12.49 9.31 1.70
C GLU A 192 -11.67 9.01 0.44
N LEU A 193 -11.43 7.73 0.13
CA LEU A 193 -10.70 7.33 -1.08
C LEU A 193 -11.44 7.73 -2.36
N ASP A 194 -12.77 7.56 -2.39
CA ASP A 194 -13.62 7.98 -3.52
C ASP A 194 -13.55 9.49 -3.75
N GLY A 195 -13.48 10.27 -2.66
CA GLY A 195 -13.29 11.73 -2.71
C GLY A 195 -11.99 12.14 -3.39
N TYR A 196 -10.87 11.48 -3.07
CA TYR A 196 -9.59 11.72 -3.78
C TYR A 196 -9.68 11.35 -5.26
N LEU A 197 -10.23 10.16 -5.56
CA LEU A 197 -10.31 9.65 -6.94
C LEU A 197 -11.23 10.50 -7.82
N SER A 198 -12.31 11.02 -7.25
CA SER A 198 -13.24 11.92 -7.96
C SER A 198 -12.67 13.31 -8.18
N GLY A 199 -11.67 13.71 -7.40
CA GLY A 199 -10.97 14.99 -7.52
C GLY A 199 -9.91 15.01 -8.63
N PHE A 200 -9.47 13.86 -9.15
CA PHE A 200 -8.45 13.82 -10.18
C PHE A 200 -8.92 14.31 -11.54
N ASP A 201 -7.98 14.86 -12.32
CA ASP A 201 -8.22 15.17 -13.73
C ASP A 201 -8.51 13.89 -14.52
N THR A 202 -9.45 13.98 -15.47
CA THR A 202 -9.88 12.85 -16.30
C THR A 202 -8.77 12.27 -17.17
N ALA A 203 -7.71 13.03 -17.47
CA ALA A 203 -6.52 12.52 -18.15
C ALA A 203 -5.86 11.37 -17.40
N LEU A 204 -6.02 11.31 -16.07
CA LEU A 204 -5.46 10.28 -15.19
C LEU A 204 -6.33 9.02 -15.08
N ASP A 205 -7.57 9.01 -15.57
CA ASP A 205 -8.52 7.89 -15.42
C ASP A 205 -8.01 6.54 -15.91
N SER A 206 -7.10 6.56 -16.89
CA SER A 206 -6.52 5.34 -17.46
C SER A 206 -5.24 4.86 -16.77
N VAL A 207 -4.77 5.57 -15.73
CA VAL A 207 -3.62 5.15 -14.93
C VAL A 207 -3.97 3.88 -14.15
N ALA A 208 -3.14 2.85 -14.26
CA ALA A 208 -3.42 1.53 -13.70
C ALA A 208 -3.67 1.58 -12.18
N THR A 209 -2.94 2.44 -11.47
CA THR A 209 -3.11 2.67 -10.04
C THR A 209 -4.51 3.22 -9.70
N ILE A 210 -5.02 4.19 -10.49
CA ILE A 210 -6.37 4.75 -10.29
C ILE A 210 -7.44 3.69 -10.54
N VAL A 211 -7.31 2.91 -11.62
CA VAL A 211 -8.24 1.81 -11.92
C VAL A 211 -8.31 0.83 -10.74
N SER A 212 -7.16 0.42 -10.22
CA SER A 212 -7.08 -0.49 -9.07
C SER A 212 -7.70 0.09 -7.78
N MET A 213 -7.51 1.39 -7.54
CA MET A 213 -8.11 2.06 -6.37
C MET A 213 -9.63 2.23 -6.51
N LYS A 214 -10.15 2.49 -7.72
CA LYS A 214 -11.61 2.48 -7.99
C LYS A 214 -12.23 1.10 -7.72
N GLU A 215 -11.55 0.02 -8.13
CA GLU A 215 -11.97 -1.36 -7.79
C GLU A 215 -12.00 -1.59 -6.27
N ARG A 216 -11.00 -1.05 -5.55
CA ARG A 216 -10.95 -1.12 -4.09
C ARG A 216 -12.11 -0.36 -3.44
N VAL A 217 -12.42 0.86 -3.89
CA VAL A 217 -13.58 1.63 -3.38
C VAL A 217 -14.87 0.82 -3.52
N ALA A 218 -15.08 0.18 -4.67
CA ALA A 218 -16.25 -0.67 -4.89
C ALA A 218 -16.33 -1.81 -3.85
N LYS A 219 -15.21 -2.44 -3.51
CA LYS A 219 -15.15 -3.49 -2.47
C LYS A 219 -15.35 -2.93 -1.07
N LEU A 220 -14.74 -1.79 -0.74
CA LEU A 220 -14.90 -1.15 0.57
C LEU A 220 -16.35 -0.73 0.81
N LYS A 221 -17.09 -0.29 -0.22
CA LYS A 221 -18.52 0.04 -0.12
C LYS A 221 -19.39 -1.16 0.28
N ILE A 222 -18.99 -2.40 -0.08
CA ILE A 222 -19.70 -3.63 0.34
C ILE A 222 -19.58 -3.87 1.84
N VAL A 223 -18.47 -3.46 2.46
CA VAL A 223 -18.17 -3.63 3.88
C VAL A 223 -18.17 -2.30 4.66
N ALA A 224 -18.87 -1.30 4.14
CA ALA A 224 -19.01 0.01 4.80
C ALA A 224 -19.94 -0.10 6.03
N ILE A 225 -19.84 0.88 6.92
CA ILE A 225 -20.77 1.01 8.06
C ILE A 225 -22.21 1.08 7.54
N GLY A 226 -23.09 0.31 8.14
CA GLY A 226 -24.49 0.17 7.75
C GLY A 226 -24.79 -1.01 6.82
N GLN A 227 -23.78 -1.60 6.18
CA GLN A 227 -23.93 -2.83 5.35
C GLN A 227 -23.95 -4.09 6.22
N ILE A 228 -24.45 -5.17 5.65
CA ILE A 228 -24.35 -6.51 6.27
C ILE A 228 -22.97 -7.09 5.95
N ALA A 229 -22.26 -7.51 6.98
CA ALA A 229 -20.93 -8.13 6.85
C ALA A 229 -21.03 -9.39 5.96
N PRO A 230 -20.26 -9.50 4.88
CA PRO A 230 -20.20 -10.71 4.07
C PRO A 230 -19.82 -11.92 4.93
N ASP A 231 -20.63 -12.95 4.89
CA ASP A 231 -20.38 -14.15 5.68
C ASP A 231 -19.27 -15.00 5.06
N PHE A 232 -18.48 -15.64 5.89
CA PHE A 232 -17.43 -16.56 5.46
C PHE A 232 -17.24 -17.70 6.46
N THR A 233 -16.61 -18.78 6.02
CA THR A 233 -16.21 -19.90 6.86
C THR A 233 -14.71 -20.13 6.75
N MET A 234 -14.03 -20.27 7.90
CA MET A 234 -12.60 -20.52 7.96
C MET A 234 -12.28 -21.45 9.12
N ASN A 235 -11.17 -22.19 9.06
CA ASN A 235 -10.85 -23.18 10.06
C ASN A 235 -10.28 -22.59 11.34
N ASP A 236 -10.67 -23.14 12.49
CA ASP A 236 -10.07 -22.89 13.79
C ASP A 236 -8.68 -23.59 13.92
N GLU A 237 -8.09 -23.49 15.09
CA GLU A 237 -6.79 -24.12 15.41
C GLU A 237 -6.82 -25.66 15.31
N ASN A 238 -8.00 -26.28 15.42
CA ASN A 238 -8.18 -27.73 15.35
C ASN A 238 -8.55 -28.21 13.93
N GLY A 239 -8.69 -27.25 12.98
CA GLY A 239 -9.12 -27.56 11.60
C GLY A 239 -10.65 -27.67 11.44
N ASN A 240 -11.43 -27.29 12.45
CA ASN A 240 -12.89 -27.29 12.35
C ASN A 240 -13.36 -26.01 11.65
N PRO A 241 -14.33 -26.10 10.71
CA PRO A 241 -14.88 -24.93 10.06
C PRO A 241 -15.72 -24.09 11.05
N VAL A 242 -15.41 -22.81 11.15
CA VAL A 242 -16.15 -21.82 11.94
C VAL A 242 -16.73 -20.79 10.99
N LYS A 243 -18.03 -20.58 11.08
CA LYS A 243 -18.75 -19.60 10.28
C LYS A 243 -18.91 -18.29 11.05
N LEU A 244 -18.64 -17.14 10.40
CA LEU A 244 -18.73 -15.84 11.05
C LEU A 244 -20.12 -15.56 11.63
N SER A 245 -21.19 -15.90 10.87
CA SER A 245 -22.58 -15.72 11.32
C SER A 245 -22.93 -16.52 12.58
N ASP A 246 -22.29 -17.67 12.80
CA ASP A 246 -22.49 -18.49 14.01
C ASP A 246 -21.86 -17.84 15.26
N ILE A 247 -20.94 -16.88 15.07
CA ILE A 247 -20.29 -16.14 16.13
C ILE A 247 -21.09 -14.88 16.47
N TYR A 248 -21.35 -13.99 15.49
CA TYR A 248 -22.02 -12.72 15.80
C TYR A 248 -23.47 -12.91 16.24
N SER A 249 -24.17 -13.95 15.78
CA SER A 249 -25.54 -14.25 16.22
C SER A 249 -25.68 -14.58 17.70
N LYS A 250 -24.58 -14.96 18.39
CA LYS A 250 -24.54 -15.30 19.81
C LYS A 250 -24.24 -14.11 20.73
N ASN A 251 -23.81 -12.99 20.14
CA ASN A 251 -23.41 -11.80 20.87
C ASN A 251 -24.33 -10.62 20.53
N GLU A 252 -24.41 -9.59 21.36
CA GLU A 252 -25.05 -8.33 21.00
C GLU A 252 -24.19 -7.59 19.97
N TYR A 253 -22.86 -7.58 20.20
CA TYR A 253 -21.86 -6.99 19.31
C TYR A 253 -20.64 -7.90 19.21
N THR A 254 -20.08 -8.03 18.01
CA THR A 254 -18.87 -8.83 17.76
C THR A 254 -17.82 -7.98 17.02
N LEU A 255 -16.62 -7.92 17.58
CA LEU A 255 -15.45 -7.36 16.91
C LEU A 255 -14.83 -8.46 16.02
N ILE A 256 -14.83 -8.25 14.71
CA ILE A 256 -14.07 -9.06 13.76
C ILE A 256 -12.69 -8.43 13.68
N ASP A 257 -11.68 -9.09 14.24
CA ASP A 257 -10.34 -8.55 14.40
C ASP A 257 -9.33 -9.25 13.48
N PHE A 258 -8.78 -8.52 12.52
CA PHE A 258 -7.74 -8.98 11.59
C PHE A 258 -6.36 -8.63 12.13
N TRP A 259 -5.58 -9.66 12.43
CA TRP A 259 -4.29 -9.52 13.08
C TRP A 259 -3.28 -10.58 12.62
N ALA A 260 -2.06 -10.57 13.16
CA ALA A 260 -1.08 -11.65 12.98
C ALA A 260 -0.02 -11.65 14.10
N SER A 261 0.61 -12.78 14.34
CA SER A 261 1.68 -12.95 15.34
C SER A 261 2.90 -12.05 15.08
N TRP A 262 3.21 -11.79 13.82
CA TRP A 262 4.31 -10.94 13.37
C TRP A 262 3.97 -9.44 13.31
N CYS A 263 2.71 -9.08 13.54
CA CYS A 263 2.24 -7.70 13.49
C CYS A 263 2.50 -6.99 14.83
N GLY A 264 3.59 -6.26 14.93
CA GLY A 264 3.96 -5.51 16.13
C GLY A 264 2.86 -4.56 16.64
N PRO A 265 2.26 -3.71 15.78
CA PRO A 265 1.11 -2.86 16.19
C PRO A 265 -0.08 -3.66 16.71
N CYS A 266 -0.40 -4.82 16.08
CA CYS A 266 -1.50 -5.68 16.57
C CYS A 266 -1.21 -6.21 17.99
N ARG A 267 0.03 -6.68 18.22
CA ARG A 267 0.46 -7.17 19.53
C ARG A 267 0.45 -6.08 20.60
N ARG A 268 0.65 -4.82 20.24
CA ARG A 268 0.50 -3.68 21.16
C ARG A 268 -0.96 -3.37 21.49
N GLU A 269 -1.88 -3.56 20.53
CA GLU A 269 -3.31 -3.34 20.70
C GLU A 269 -4.01 -4.51 21.43
N ASN A 270 -3.51 -5.74 21.34
CA ASN A 270 -4.12 -6.92 21.96
C ASN A 270 -4.46 -6.76 23.46
N PRO A 271 -3.61 -6.18 24.32
CA PRO A 271 -3.98 -5.93 25.72
C PRO A 271 -5.25 -5.07 25.89
N ASN A 272 -5.47 -4.08 25.03
CA ASN A 272 -6.67 -3.25 25.03
C ASN A 272 -7.91 -4.06 24.63
N VAL A 273 -7.79 -4.90 23.57
CA VAL A 273 -8.87 -5.80 23.13
C VAL A 273 -9.21 -6.80 24.24
N VAL A 274 -8.21 -7.39 24.91
CA VAL A 274 -8.38 -8.32 26.04
C VAL A 274 -9.11 -7.64 27.21
N ALA A 275 -8.68 -6.45 27.59
CA ALA A 275 -9.32 -5.68 28.67
C ALA A 275 -10.78 -5.37 28.34
N THR A 276 -11.04 -4.89 27.10
CA THR A 276 -12.41 -4.59 26.64
C THR A 276 -13.27 -5.85 26.62
N PHE A 277 -12.77 -6.95 26.06
CA PHE A 277 -13.48 -8.23 26.07
C PHE A 277 -13.84 -8.70 27.47
N ASN A 278 -12.89 -8.70 28.41
CA ASN A 278 -13.12 -9.13 29.76
C ASN A 278 -14.14 -8.26 30.49
N ASN A 279 -14.17 -6.95 30.26
CA ASN A 279 -15.10 -6.02 30.85
C ASN A 279 -16.54 -6.16 30.34
N PHE A 280 -16.71 -6.57 29.08
CA PHE A 280 -18.02 -6.50 28.42
C PHE A 280 -18.55 -7.87 27.91
N LYS A 281 -17.79 -8.98 27.98
CA LYS A 281 -18.26 -10.31 27.53
C LYS A 281 -19.54 -10.76 28.20
N SER A 282 -19.73 -10.47 29.51
CA SER A 282 -20.94 -10.80 30.22
C SER A 282 -22.17 -9.95 29.84
N LYS A 283 -21.92 -8.83 29.12
CA LYS A 283 -22.96 -7.94 28.58
C LYS A 283 -23.24 -8.22 27.07
N GLY A 284 -22.60 -9.22 26.49
CA GLY A 284 -22.83 -9.61 25.11
C GLY A 284 -21.80 -9.10 24.08
N PHE A 285 -20.63 -8.64 24.53
CA PHE A 285 -19.53 -8.34 23.63
C PHE A 285 -18.70 -9.58 23.31
N GLY A 286 -18.54 -9.88 22.03
CA GLY A 286 -17.70 -10.95 21.51
C GLY A 286 -16.55 -10.42 20.65
N VAL A 287 -15.52 -11.25 20.47
CA VAL A 287 -14.42 -11.01 19.52
C VAL A 287 -14.27 -12.26 18.66
N PHE A 288 -13.96 -12.06 17.38
CA PHE A 288 -13.65 -13.10 16.42
C PHE A 288 -12.33 -12.76 15.72
N GLY A 289 -11.25 -13.46 16.08
CA GLY A 289 -9.92 -13.22 15.54
C GLY A 289 -9.71 -13.89 14.19
N VAL A 290 -9.32 -13.14 13.19
CA VAL A 290 -8.91 -13.64 11.87
C VAL A 290 -7.42 -13.42 11.71
N SER A 291 -6.64 -14.50 11.78
CA SER A 291 -5.18 -14.42 11.69
C SER A 291 -4.71 -14.47 10.23
N LEU A 292 -3.80 -13.53 9.91
CA LEU A 292 -3.07 -13.47 8.65
C LEU A 292 -1.67 -14.14 8.77
N ASP A 293 -1.55 -15.12 9.63
CA ASP A 293 -0.33 -15.90 9.74
C ASP A 293 -0.22 -16.94 8.60
N ALA A 294 1.02 -17.26 8.21
CA ALA A 294 1.33 -18.39 7.35
C ALA A 294 1.95 -19.56 8.14
N ASP A 295 2.23 -19.35 9.43
CA ASP A 295 2.86 -20.28 10.35
C ASP A 295 1.91 -20.51 11.52
N LYS A 296 1.37 -21.73 11.60
CA LYS A 296 0.39 -22.10 12.62
C LYS A 296 0.97 -22.06 14.04
N GLU A 297 2.21 -22.50 14.22
CA GLU A 297 2.84 -22.55 15.54
C GLU A 297 3.03 -21.16 16.12
N LYS A 298 3.51 -20.21 15.29
CA LYS A 298 3.67 -18.81 15.69
C LYS A 298 2.32 -18.14 15.99
N TRP A 299 1.29 -18.42 15.18
CA TRP A 299 -0.06 -17.95 15.46
C TRP A 299 -0.54 -18.40 16.83
N LEU A 300 -0.52 -19.71 17.10
CA LEU A 300 -1.00 -20.28 18.37
C LEU A 300 -0.17 -19.81 19.57
N GLN A 301 1.14 -19.69 19.41
CA GLN A 301 2.01 -19.15 20.45
C GLN A 301 1.60 -17.70 20.79
N ALA A 302 1.33 -16.87 19.78
CA ALA A 302 0.91 -15.49 19.98
C ALA A 302 -0.47 -15.38 20.65
N VAL A 303 -1.43 -16.26 20.29
CA VAL A 303 -2.73 -16.37 20.95
C VAL A 303 -2.54 -16.64 22.46
N ALA A 304 -1.64 -17.57 22.81
CA ALA A 304 -1.35 -17.91 24.20
C ALA A 304 -0.63 -16.79 24.94
N ASP A 305 0.42 -16.21 24.33
CA ASP A 305 1.22 -15.13 24.93
C ASP A 305 0.37 -13.90 25.27
N ASP A 306 -0.53 -13.52 24.36
CA ASP A 306 -1.40 -12.34 24.52
C ASP A 306 -2.71 -12.67 25.23
N GLN A 307 -2.95 -13.92 25.64
CA GLN A 307 -4.15 -14.38 26.36
C GLN A 307 -5.46 -14.11 25.59
N LEU A 308 -5.45 -14.34 24.26
CA LEU A 308 -6.60 -14.12 23.39
C LEU A 308 -7.59 -15.30 23.52
N THR A 309 -8.57 -15.21 24.39
CA THR A 309 -9.44 -16.33 24.83
C THR A 309 -10.72 -16.51 24.03
N TRP A 310 -10.90 -15.77 22.95
CA TRP A 310 -12.04 -15.86 22.03
C TRP A 310 -11.73 -16.75 20.82
N PRO A 311 -12.72 -17.09 19.99
CA PRO A 311 -12.51 -17.91 18.78
C PRO A 311 -11.57 -17.24 17.78
N HIS A 312 -10.64 -18.03 17.23
CA HIS A 312 -9.70 -17.60 16.19
C HIS A 312 -9.79 -18.53 15.00
N VAL A 313 -9.59 -17.95 13.80
CA VAL A 313 -9.53 -18.69 12.55
C VAL A 313 -8.36 -18.20 11.68
N SER A 314 -7.85 -19.11 10.84
CA SER A 314 -6.84 -18.77 9.82
C SER A 314 -6.86 -19.78 8.67
N ASP A 315 -6.60 -19.31 7.45
CA ASP A 315 -6.35 -20.17 6.31
C ASP A 315 -4.84 -20.40 6.05
N LEU A 316 -4.00 -19.81 6.91
CA LEU A 316 -2.54 -19.87 6.85
C LEU A 316 -1.94 -19.37 5.51
N LYS A 317 -2.63 -18.46 4.82
CA LYS A 317 -2.20 -17.93 3.51
C LYS A 317 -1.54 -16.54 3.60
N GLY A 318 -1.27 -16.04 4.79
CA GLY A 318 -0.68 -14.71 5.00
C GLY A 318 -1.58 -13.62 4.38
N TRP A 319 -1.00 -12.71 3.65
CA TRP A 319 -1.74 -11.65 2.94
C TRP A 319 -2.68 -12.15 1.83
N LYS A 320 -2.67 -13.43 1.49
CA LYS A 320 -3.64 -14.06 0.58
C LYS A 320 -4.84 -14.65 1.33
N ASN A 321 -5.04 -14.29 2.60
CA ASN A 321 -6.16 -14.72 3.42
C ASN A 321 -7.50 -14.35 2.75
N GLU A 322 -8.42 -15.32 2.66
CA GLU A 322 -9.69 -15.17 1.93
C GLU A 322 -10.62 -14.15 2.61
N ALA A 323 -10.71 -14.16 3.94
CA ALA A 323 -11.52 -13.19 4.67
C ALA A 323 -10.96 -11.78 4.53
N ALA A 324 -9.61 -11.60 4.63
CA ALA A 324 -8.97 -10.31 4.39
C ALA A 324 -9.28 -9.77 2.99
N ALA A 325 -9.30 -10.63 1.97
CA ALA A 325 -9.66 -10.25 0.60
C ALA A 325 -11.14 -9.81 0.47
N ILE A 326 -12.08 -10.54 1.10
CA ILE A 326 -13.52 -10.20 1.14
C ILE A 326 -13.73 -8.82 1.79
N TYR A 327 -13.07 -8.58 2.93
CA TYR A 327 -13.21 -7.35 3.71
C TYR A 327 -12.30 -6.21 3.24
N SER A 328 -11.55 -6.40 2.15
CA SER A 328 -10.58 -5.43 1.60
C SER A 328 -9.52 -4.99 2.63
N VAL A 329 -9.12 -5.88 3.53
CA VAL A 329 -8.08 -5.64 4.52
C VAL A 329 -6.71 -5.72 3.84
N ASN A 330 -6.02 -4.59 3.74
CA ASN A 330 -4.69 -4.47 3.12
C ASN A 330 -3.61 -4.02 4.11
N SER A 331 -4.01 -3.72 5.34
CA SER A 331 -3.11 -3.43 6.47
C SER A 331 -3.72 -3.96 7.75
N ILE A 332 -2.88 -4.32 8.71
CA ILE A 332 -3.29 -4.76 10.05
C ILE A 332 -2.51 -3.96 11.10
N PRO A 333 -3.10 -3.72 12.28
CA PRO A 333 -4.42 -4.19 12.73
C PRO A 333 -5.56 -3.56 11.94
N ALA A 334 -6.65 -4.32 11.71
CA ALA A 334 -7.90 -3.82 11.14
C ALA A 334 -9.06 -4.56 11.80
N ASN A 335 -10.15 -3.86 12.07
CA ASN A 335 -11.31 -4.51 12.66
C ASN A 335 -12.62 -3.91 12.17
N LEU A 336 -13.68 -4.70 12.32
CA LEU A 336 -15.07 -4.27 12.09
C LEU A 336 -15.89 -4.69 13.31
N LEU A 337 -16.75 -3.80 13.76
CA LEU A 337 -17.74 -4.10 14.80
C LEU A 337 -19.08 -4.38 14.11
N VAL A 338 -19.66 -5.53 14.39
CA VAL A 338 -20.97 -5.92 13.87
C VAL A 338 -21.97 -6.16 15.01
N ASP A 339 -23.24 -5.89 14.75
CA ASP A 339 -24.32 -6.26 15.65
C ASP A 339 -24.75 -7.73 15.46
N ARG A 340 -25.71 -8.20 16.25
CA ARG A 340 -26.26 -9.57 16.22
C ARG A 340 -26.82 -9.96 14.84
N THR A 341 -27.20 -9.02 14.00
CA THR A 341 -27.74 -9.26 12.66
C THR A 341 -26.64 -9.33 11.60
N GLY A 342 -25.40 -9.06 11.99
CA GLY A 342 -24.26 -8.92 11.08
C GLY A 342 -24.12 -7.55 10.45
N LYS A 343 -24.92 -6.55 10.87
CA LYS A 343 -24.78 -5.17 10.37
C LYS A 343 -23.51 -4.53 10.92
N ILE A 344 -22.68 -4.01 10.05
CA ILE A 344 -21.46 -3.30 10.41
C ILE A 344 -21.83 -1.95 11.02
N ILE A 345 -21.39 -1.70 12.24
CA ILE A 345 -21.69 -0.49 13.00
C ILE A 345 -20.44 0.32 13.37
N GLY A 346 -19.25 -0.24 13.19
CA GLY A 346 -17.98 0.43 13.42
C GLY A 346 -16.84 -0.24 12.65
N ARG A 347 -15.77 0.50 12.44
CA ARG A 347 -14.53 0.03 11.77
C ARG A 347 -13.32 0.66 12.42
N ASN A 348 -12.21 -0.05 12.44
CA ASN A 348 -10.90 0.42 12.87
C ASN A 348 -10.93 1.06 14.28
N LEU A 349 -11.73 0.46 15.19
CA LEU A 349 -11.82 0.86 16.59
C LEU A 349 -10.58 0.39 17.33
N ARG A 350 -9.81 1.33 17.89
CA ARG A 350 -8.56 1.05 18.60
C ARG A 350 -8.39 1.98 19.78
N GLU A 351 -7.45 1.61 20.67
CA GLU A 351 -7.10 2.41 21.83
C GLU A 351 -8.34 2.77 22.64
N GLU A 352 -8.50 4.00 23.08
CA GLU A 352 -9.63 4.46 23.87
C GLU A 352 -10.98 4.37 23.14
N LYS A 353 -10.98 4.46 21.80
CA LYS A 353 -12.20 4.40 20.99
C LYS A 353 -12.92 3.05 21.08
N LEU A 354 -12.17 1.94 21.21
CA LEU A 354 -12.79 0.62 21.30
C LEU A 354 -13.61 0.46 22.61
N PRO A 355 -13.03 0.58 23.81
CA PRO A 355 -13.80 0.43 25.05
C PRO A 355 -14.90 1.50 25.19
N GLU A 356 -14.68 2.74 24.74
CA GLU A 356 -15.69 3.79 24.78
C GLU A 356 -16.91 3.45 23.92
N THR A 357 -16.69 3.03 22.66
CA THR A 357 -17.77 2.61 21.76
C THR A 357 -18.56 1.44 22.35
N ILE A 358 -17.88 0.39 22.86
CA ILE A 358 -18.55 -0.77 23.46
C ILE A 358 -19.32 -0.37 24.72
N ALA A 359 -18.76 0.52 25.56
CA ALA A 359 -19.45 1.02 26.76
C ALA A 359 -20.72 1.83 26.42
N GLU A 360 -20.70 2.57 25.30
CA GLU A 360 -21.88 3.30 24.83
C GLU A 360 -22.97 2.38 24.31
N LEU A 361 -22.61 1.36 23.55
CA LEU A 361 -23.54 0.42 22.93
C LEU A 361 -24.17 -0.55 23.95
N LEU A 362 -23.50 -0.86 25.05
CA LEU A 362 -23.93 -1.82 26.08
C LEU A 362 -24.36 -1.15 27.41
N LYS A 363 -24.80 0.08 27.36
CA LYS A 363 -25.38 0.82 28.52
C LYS A 363 -26.68 0.19 29.03
#